data_64eb21ddb161088c689c3d2d7b7254b2
#
_entry.id   64eb21ddb161088c689c3d2d7b7254b2
#
_cell.length_a   1.000
_cell.length_b   1.000
_cell.length_c   1.000
_cell.angle_alpha   90.00
_cell.angle_beta   90.00
_cell.angle_gamma   90.00
#
_symmetry.space_group_name_H-M   'P 1'
#
loop_
_entity.id
_entity.type
_entity.pdbx_description
1 polymer ?
#
loop_
_entity_poly.entity_id
_entity_poly.type
_entity_poly.pdbx_seq_one_letter_code
_entity_poly.pdbx_strand_id
1 'polypeptide(L)'
;MSAIIHFISAGAGSGKTYSLTQKLEELLSSQQVTPAGVIATTFTKLAAGELKERVRGALIEAGQLRVANQREQALIGTVNSVCGEILRRFAFEAGMPPDQQVLEEGQGDVLFFQAMEQALAGNRQLIRQMNATCHRLQIIDQRSRAQLWRQEVKKIADAARANNQSPDDIRQLGKASADALLAHFPKASSRDLDRLLLNAIEHAIEGIDTDIDRTNVTLEYISLITGIRAGLYKQRATWPEWIGLSKKVPGAKSK
;
A
#
# COMPACT_ATOMS: atom_id res chain seq x y z
N MET A 1 4.30 -31.58 -25.60
CA MET A 1 2.88 -31.20 -25.81
C MET A 1 2.82 -29.70 -25.93
N SER A 2 2.26 -29.14 -27.01
CA SER A 2 2.04 -27.70 -27.13
C SER A 2 0.85 -27.31 -26.23
N ALA A 3 0.97 -26.25 -25.45
CA ALA A 3 -0.13 -25.72 -24.66
C ALA A 3 -1.15 -25.07 -25.61
N ILE A 4 -2.43 -25.41 -25.45
CA ILE A 4 -3.53 -24.79 -26.21
C ILE A 4 -4.16 -23.75 -25.30
N ILE A 5 -4.17 -22.49 -25.75
CA ILE A 5 -4.77 -21.36 -25.00
C ILE A 5 -6.12 -21.03 -25.68
N HIS A 6 -7.21 -21.14 -24.92
CA HIS A 6 -8.52 -20.67 -25.33
C HIS A 6 -8.84 -19.35 -24.63
N PHE A 7 -9.00 -18.27 -25.37
CA PHE A 7 -9.39 -16.98 -24.87
C PHE A 7 -10.87 -16.71 -25.15
N ILE A 8 -11.67 -16.47 -24.10
CA ILE A 8 -13.10 -16.16 -24.20
C ILE A 8 -13.29 -14.70 -23.76
N SER A 9 -13.52 -13.82 -24.75
CA SER A 9 -13.88 -12.43 -24.50
C SER A 9 -15.40 -12.30 -24.38
N ALA A 10 -15.86 -11.76 -23.24
CA ALA A 10 -17.29 -11.66 -23.01
C ALA A 10 -17.63 -10.56 -22.00
N GLY A 11 -18.68 -9.77 -22.25
CA GLY A 11 -19.19 -8.74 -21.35
C GLY A 11 -19.87 -9.29 -20.09
N ALA A 12 -20.34 -8.43 -19.20
CA ALA A 12 -21.15 -8.84 -18.05
C ALA A 12 -22.48 -9.46 -18.54
N GLY A 13 -22.91 -10.56 -17.92
CA GLY A 13 -24.15 -11.25 -18.30
C GLY A 13 -24.11 -12.08 -19.58
N SER A 14 -23.00 -12.16 -20.31
CA SER A 14 -22.86 -12.83 -21.61
C SER A 14 -22.70 -14.35 -21.53
N GLY A 15 -22.94 -14.99 -20.39
CA GLY A 15 -22.87 -16.44 -20.26
C GLY A 15 -21.47 -17.04 -20.10
N LYS A 16 -20.46 -16.26 -19.72
CA LYS A 16 -19.08 -16.77 -19.50
C LYS A 16 -19.00 -17.99 -18.60
N THR A 17 -19.70 -17.96 -17.47
CA THR A 17 -19.72 -19.07 -16.50
C THR A 17 -20.40 -20.31 -17.15
N TYR A 18 -21.44 -20.12 -17.93
CA TYR A 18 -22.10 -21.20 -18.66
C TYR A 18 -21.15 -21.84 -19.64
N SER A 19 -20.48 -21.06 -20.50
CA SER A 19 -19.50 -21.57 -21.47
C SER A 19 -18.35 -22.33 -20.81
N LEU A 20 -17.87 -21.81 -19.64
CA LEU A 20 -16.83 -22.48 -18.85
C LEU A 20 -17.34 -23.82 -18.29
N THR A 21 -18.57 -23.87 -17.76
CA THR A 21 -19.19 -25.10 -17.25
C THR A 21 -19.34 -26.14 -18.33
N GLN A 22 -19.85 -25.76 -19.53
CA GLN A 22 -19.98 -26.67 -20.68
C GLN A 22 -18.63 -27.22 -21.13
N LYS A 23 -17.57 -26.35 -21.16
CA LYS A 23 -16.24 -26.80 -21.54
C LYS A 23 -15.64 -27.80 -20.56
N LEU A 24 -15.82 -27.56 -19.26
CA LEU A 24 -15.37 -28.49 -18.21
C LEU A 24 -16.14 -29.82 -18.26
N GLU A 25 -17.44 -29.77 -18.47
CA GLU A 25 -18.29 -30.97 -18.66
C GLU A 25 -17.84 -31.77 -19.88
N GLU A 26 -17.64 -31.15 -21.03
CA GLU A 26 -17.14 -31.79 -22.26
C GLU A 26 -15.81 -32.51 -22.03
N LEU A 27 -14.83 -31.82 -21.44
CA LEU A 27 -13.48 -32.35 -21.18
C LEU A 27 -13.50 -33.52 -20.18
N LEU A 28 -14.35 -33.47 -19.17
CA LEU A 28 -14.46 -34.50 -18.14
C LEU A 28 -15.28 -35.72 -18.66
N SER A 29 -16.37 -35.46 -19.39
CA SER A 29 -17.23 -36.53 -19.96
C SER A 29 -16.52 -37.29 -21.07
N SER A 30 -15.73 -36.63 -21.90
CA SER A 30 -14.89 -37.26 -22.92
C SER A 30 -13.65 -37.96 -22.40
N GLN A 31 -13.41 -37.91 -21.10
CA GLN A 31 -12.22 -38.46 -20.43
C GLN A 31 -10.89 -37.89 -20.97
N GLN A 32 -10.90 -36.75 -21.64
CA GLN A 32 -9.69 -36.04 -22.07
C GLN A 32 -8.89 -35.53 -20.86
N VAL A 33 -9.58 -35.20 -19.76
CA VAL A 33 -9.00 -34.73 -18.49
C VAL A 33 -9.67 -35.49 -17.36
N THR A 34 -8.88 -35.92 -16.39
CA THR A 34 -9.40 -36.44 -15.12
C THR A 34 -9.76 -35.31 -14.17
N PRO A 35 -10.68 -35.50 -13.22
CA PRO A 35 -10.98 -34.47 -12.20
C PRO A 35 -9.72 -33.95 -11.50
N ALA A 36 -8.76 -34.79 -11.17
CA ALA A 36 -7.51 -34.41 -10.55
C ALA A 36 -6.61 -33.51 -11.43
N GLY A 37 -6.83 -33.53 -12.75
CA GLY A 37 -6.12 -32.65 -13.70
C GLY A 37 -6.77 -31.29 -13.91
N VAL A 38 -7.89 -30.99 -13.23
CA VAL A 38 -8.61 -29.71 -13.38
C VAL A 38 -8.18 -28.73 -12.31
N ILE A 39 -7.76 -27.54 -12.75
CA ILE A 39 -7.57 -26.35 -11.89
C ILE A 39 -8.47 -25.25 -12.44
N ALA A 40 -9.43 -24.79 -11.64
CA ALA A 40 -10.31 -23.68 -12.01
C ALA A 40 -10.34 -22.63 -10.89
N THR A 41 -10.07 -21.38 -11.23
CA THR A 41 -9.99 -20.30 -10.24
C THR A 41 -11.03 -19.23 -10.49
N THR A 42 -11.53 -18.65 -9.41
CA THR A 42 -12.44 -17.50 -9.40
C THR A 42 -11.95 -16.44 -8.40
N PHE A 43 -12.52 -15.24 -8.44
CA PHE A 43 -12.16 -14.19 -7.49
C PHE A 43 -12.87 -14.32 -6.12
N THR A 44 -14.06 -14.90 -6.07
CA THR A 44 -14.85 -14.99 -4.84
C THR A 44 -15.16 -16.43 -4.45
N LYS A 45 -15.30 -16.68 -3.15
CA LYS A 45 -15.71 -18.00 -2.63
C LYS A 45 -17.09 -18.40 -3.14
N LEU A 46 -18.00 -17.42 -3.26
CA LEU A 46 -19.35 -17.65 -3.79
C LEU A 46 -19.32 -18.16 -5.24
N ALA A 47 -18.60 -17.45 -6.13
CA ALA A 47 -18.46 -17.85 -7.53
C ALA A 47 -17.78 -19.22 -7.69
N ALA A 48 -16.80 -19.54 -6.81
CA ALA A 48 -16.20 -20.86 -6.79
C ALA A 48 -17.19 -21.96 -6.39
N GLY A 49 -18.03 -21.71 -5.39
CA GLY A 49 -19.10 -22.62 -4.97
C GLY A 49 -20.12 -22.84 -6.10
N GLU A 50 -20.59 -21.75 -6.72
CA GLU A 50 -21.52 -21.85 -7.86
C GLU A 50 -20.93 -22.63 -9.03
N LEU A 51 -19.66 -22.41 -9.37
CA LEU A 51 -18.98 -23.16 -10.43
C LEU A 51 -18.93 -24.65 -10.11
N LYS A 52 -18.56 -25.01 -8.87
CA LYS A 52 -18.55 -26.41 -8.43
C LYS A 52 -19.92 -27.08 -8.58
N GLU A 53 -20.99 -26.43 -8.15
CA GLU A 53 -22.33 -26.99 -8.23
C GLU A 53 -22.85 -27.09 -9.68
N ARG A 54 -22.57 -26.11 -10.52
CA ARG A 54 -22.94 -26.13 -11.95
C ARG A 54 -22.23 -27.26 -12.71
N VAL A 55 -20.92 -27.43 -12.50
CA VAL A 55 -20.16 -28.54 -13.14
C VAL A 55 -20.69 -29.89 -12.66
N ARG A 56 -21.00 -30.02 -11.38
CA ARG A 56 -21.60 -31.24 -10.85
C ARG A 56 -22.95 -31.54 -11.45
N GLY A 57 -23.83 -30.53 -11.52
CA GLY A 57 -25.16 -30.67 -12.12
C GLY A 57 -25.06 -31.13 -13.59
N ALA A 58 -24.22 -30.46 -14.38
CA ALA A 58 -24.00 -30.83 -15.77
C ALA A 58 -23.49 -32.28 -15.95
N LEU A 59 -22.56 -32.72 -15.12
CA LEU A 59 -22.04 -34.10 -15.14
C LEU A 59 -23.12 -35.14 -14.76
N ILE A 60 -24.01 -34.80 -13.80
CA ILE A 60 -25.14 -35.67 -13.43
C ILE A 60 -26.14 -35.79 -14.57
N GLU A 61 -26.50 -34.65 -15.20
CA GLU A 61 -27.40 -34.60 -16.36
C GLU A 61 -26.85 -35.39 -17.56
N ALA A 62 -25.51 -35.34 -17.74
CA ALA A 62 -24.81 -36.16 -18.76
C ALA A 62 -24.64 -37.64 -18.37
N GLY A 63 -25.22 -38.10 -17.26
CA GLY A 63 -25.12 -39.47 -16.77
C GLY A 63 -23.76 -39.87 -16.19
N GLN A 64 -22.86 -38.90 -15.96
CA GLN A 64 -21.48 -39.12 -15.50
C GLN A 64 -21.38 -39.13 -13.96
N LEU A 65 -22.23 -39.89 -13.27
CA LEU A 65 -22.32 -39.92 -11.80
C LEU A 65 -20.99 -40.25 -11.12
N ARG A 66 -20.18 -41.12 -11.70
CA ARG A 66 -18.88 -41.50 -11.18
C ARG A 66 -17.91 -40.29 -11.15
N VAL A 67 -17.87 -39.54 -12.26
CA VAL A 67 -17.02 -38.35 -12.40
C VAL A 67 -17.54 -37.23 -11.49
N ALA A 68 -18.85 -37.04 -11.41
CA ALA A 68 -19.49 -36.06 -10.53
C ALA A 68 -19.15 -36.29 -9.05
N ASN A 69 -18.99 -37.53 -8.60
CA ASN A 69 -18.61 -37.91 -7.26
C ASN A 69 -17.09 -37.76 -6.98
N GLN A 70 -16.25 -37.77 -8.00
CA GLN A 70 -14.81 -37.57 -7.89
C GLN A 70 -14.39 -36.09 -7.95
N ARG A 71 -15.34 -35.17 -8.00
CA ARG A 71 -15.11 -33.70 -8.11
C ARG A 71 -14.21 -33.09 -7.04
N GLU A 72 -14.14 -33.72 -5.85
CA GLU A 72 -13.28 -33.26 -4.76
C GLU A 72 -11.80 -33.34 -5.11
N GLN A 73 -11.44 -34.12 -6.12
CA GLN A 73 -10.07 -34.18 -6.63
C GLN A 73 -9.73 -32.96 -7.52
N ALA A 74 -10.74 -32.25 -8.08
CA ALA A 74 -10.54 -31.05 -8.87
C ALA A 74 -10.24 -29.85 -7.98
N LEU A 75 -9.22 -29.08 -8.32
CA LEU A 75 -8.87 -27.83 -7.63
C LEU A 75 -9.72 -26.67 -8.13
N ILE A 76 -10.96 -26.55 -7.64
CA ILE A 76 -11.86 -25.45 -7.97
C ILE A 76 -12.01 -24.54 -6.74
N GLY A 77 -11.62 -23.27 -6.87
CA GLY A 77 -11.65 -22.36 -5.73
C GLY A 77 -11.27 -20.93 -6.09
N THR A 78 -11.06 -20.10 -5.07
CA THR A 78 -10.39 -18.82 -5.30
C THR A 78 -8.91 -19.08 -5.59
N VAL A 79 -8.24 -18.12 -6.26
CA VAL A 79 -6.79 -18.24 -6.52
C VAL A 79 -6.03 -18.60 -5.23
N ASN A 80 -6.30 -17.87 -4.14
CA ASN A 80 -5.63 -18.12 -2.86
C ASN A 80 -5.93 -19.54 -2.29
N SER A 81 -7.18 -20.02 -2.39
CA SER A 81 -7.52 -21.34 -1.88
C SER A 81 -6.89 -22.47 -2.69
N VAL A 82 -6.81 -22.31 -4.02
CA VAL A 82 -6.14 -23.25 -4.91
C VAL A 82 -4.65 -23.27 -4.68
N CYS A 83 -4.01 -22.10 -4.58
CA CYS A 83 -2.58 -22.00 -4.23
C CYS A 83 -2.28 -22.62 -2.86
N GLY A 84 -3.12 -22.37 -1.86
CA GLY A 84 -2.97 -22.98 -0.53
C GLY A 84 -3.09 -24.51 -0.55
N GLU A 85 -3.99 -25.06 -1.40
CA GLU A 85 -4.10 -26.51 -1.57
C GLU A 85 -2.88 -27.11 -2.28
N ILE A 86 -2.36 -26.44 -3.31
CA ILE A 86 -1.12 -26.83 -3.99
C ILE A 86 0.05 -26.80 -3.00
N LEU A 87 0.19 -25.73 -2.21
CA LEU A 87 1.24 -25.63 -1.20
C LEU A 87 1.14 -26.75 -0.14
N ARG A 88 -0.06 -27.14 0.28
CA ARG A 88 -0.24 -28.28 1.20
C ARG A 88 0.19 -29.61 0.58
N ARG A 89 -0.14 -29.83 -0.70
CA ARG A 89 0.23 -31.07 -1.43
C ARG A 89 1.74 -31.21 -1.62
N PHE A 90 2.42 -30.10 -1.84
CA PHE A 90 3.86 -30.01 -2.10
C PHE A 90 4.62 -29.31 -0.97
N ALA A 91 4.12 -29.40 0.27
CA ALA A 91 4.68 -28.68 1.39
C ALA A 91 6.15 -29.05 1.66
N PHE A 92 6.47 -30.34 1.61
CA PHE A 92 7.82 -30.83 1.87
C PHE A 92 8.80 -30.41 0.77
N GLU A 93 8.38 -30.46 -0.49
CA GLU A 93 9.18 -30.01 -1.64
C GLU A 93 9.41 -28.49 -1.59
N ALA A 94 8.44 -27.73 -1.06
CA ALA A 94 8.53 -26.29 -0.85
C ALA A 94 9.30 -25.92 0.45
N GLY A 95 9.72 -26.89 1.24
CA GLY A 95 10.38 -26.65 2.54
C GLY A 95 9.47 -25.99 3.58
N MET A 96 8.16 -26.25 3.51
CA MET A 96 7.14 -25.61 4.35
C MET A 96 6.39 -26.67 5.19
N PRO A 97 5.85 -26.30 6.36
CA PRO A 97 5.02 -27.21 7.14
C PRO A 97 3.69 -27.49 6.40
N PRO A 98 3.13 -28.70 6.47
CA PRO A 98 1.88 -29.06 5.78
C PRO A 98 0.61 -28.48 6.42
N ASP A 99 0.69 -28.03 7.66
CA ASP A 99 -0.42 -27.47 8.45
C ASP A 99 -0.53 -25.95 8.36
N GLN A 100 -0.14 -25.37 7.22
CA GLN A 100 -0.21 -23.93 6.98
C GLN A 100 -1.63 -23.41 7.14
N GLN A 101 -1.75 -22.29 7.83
CA GLN A 101 -3.01 -21.56 7.98
C GLN A 101 -2.93 -20.23 7.25
N VAL A 102 -4.01 -19.87 6.57
CA VAL A 102 -4.18 -18.53 6.00
C VAL A 102 -4.53 -17.58 7.14
N LEU A 103 -3.74 -16.53 7.30
CA LEU A 103 -4.01 -15.50 8.29
C LEU A 103 -5.34 -14.78 7.96
N GLU A 104 -6.13 -14.53 8.98
CA GLU A 104 -7.31 -13.68 8.85
C GLU A 104 -6.92 -12.23 8.58
N GLU A 105 -7.88 -11.47 8.04
CA GLU A 105 -7.69 -10.05 7.77
C GLU A 105 -7.30 -9.31 9.06
N GLY A 106 -6.22 -8.54 9.00
CA GLY A 106 -5.64 -7.82 10.15
C GLY A 106 -4.60 -8.59 10.97
N GLN A 107 -4.61 -9.92 11.00
CA GLN A 107 -3.58 -10.69 11.72
C GLN A 107 -2.18 -10.48 11.10
N GLY A 108 -2.12 -10.40 9.77
CA GLY A 108 -0.88 -10.09 9.06
C GLY A 108 -0.28 -8.74 9.45
N ASP A 109 -1.12 -7.74 9.69
CA ASP A 109 -0.70 -6.41 10.14
C ASP A 109 -0.09 -6.46 11.53
N VAL A 110 -0.75 -7.15 12.46
CA VAL A 110 -0.23 -7.32 13.84
C VAL A 110 1.14 -7.98 13.83
N LEU A 111 1.28 -9.08 13.09
CA LEU A 111 2.56 -9.79 12.97
C LEU A 111 3.64 -8.94 12.32
N PHE A 112 3.29 -8.17 11.27
CA PHE A 112 4.22 -7.26 10.63
C PHE A 112 4.74 -6.20 11.60
N PHE A 113 3.85 -5.54 12.34
CA PHE A 113 4.26 -4.51 13.30
C PHE A 113 5.05 -5.09 14.46
N GLN A 114 4.72 -6.29 14.95
CA GLN A 114 5.53 -6.98 15.97
C GLN A 114 6.95 -7.29 15.46
N ALA A 115 7.08 -7.85 14.26
CA ALA A 115 8.37 -8.13 13.64
C ALA A 115 9.19 -6.85 13.41
N MET A 116 8.53 -5.77 12.99
CA MET A 116 9.17 -4.47 12.79
C MET A 116 9.69 -3.90 14.12
N GLU A 117 8.90 -3.94 15.20
CA GLU A 117 9.36 -3.48 16.52
C GLU A 117 10.55 -4.32 17.03
N GLN A 118 10.56 -5.62 16.79
CA GLN A 118 11.71 -6.49 17.10
C GLN A 118 12.96 -6.09 16.29
N ALA A 119 12.81 -5.85 14.98
CA ALA A 119 13.90 -5.42 14.12
C ALA A 119 14.44 -4.02 14.49
N LEU A 120 13.59 -3.16 15.04
CA LEU A 120 13.95 -1.83 15.52
C LEU A 120 14.49 -1.82 16.96
N ALA A 121 14.34 -2.93 17.68
CA ALA A 121 14.82 -3.04 19.05
C ALA A 121 16.33 -2.75 19.10
N GLY A 122 16.72 -1.79 19.93
CA GLY A 122 18.12 -1.33 20.06
C GLY A 122 18.52 -0.20 19.09
N ASN A 123 17.76 0.08 18.02
CA ASN A 123 18.09 1.18 17.09
C ASN A 123 17.33 2.47 17.39
N ARG A 124 17.51 2.98 18.62
CA ARG A 124 16.86 4.23 19.09
C ARG A 124 17.19 5.46 18.23
N GLN A 125 18.36 5.47 17.59
CA GLN A 125 18.76 6.57 16.73
C GLN A 125 17.92 6.62 15.46
N LEU A 126 17.72 5.49 14.80
CA LEU A 126 16.88 5.40 13.61
C LEU A 126 15.43 5.82 13.93
N ILE A 127 14.88 5.32 15.03
CA ILE A 127 13.51 5.70 15.46
C ILE A 127 13.39 7.21 15.65
N ARG A 128 14.38 7.85 16.30
CA ARG A 128 14.40 9.31 16.48
C ARG A 128 14.47 10.05 15.16
N GLN A 129 15.32 9.60 14.22
CA GLN A 129 15.43 10.18 12.88
C GLN A 129 14.12 10.08 12.11
N MET A 130 13.48 8.90 12.09
CA MET A 130 12.18 8.69 11.42
C MET A 130 11.10 9.59 12.02
N ASN A 131 11.05 9.68 13.34
CA ASN A 131 10.09 10.55 14.03
C ASN A 131 10.32 12.04 13.70
N ALA A 132 11.56 12.50 13.67
CA ALA A 132 11.90 13.87 13.30
C ALA A 132 11.54 14.15 11.83
N THR A 133 11.80 13.20 10.93
CA THR A 133 11.42 13.31 9.51
C THR A 133 9.91 13.40 9.34
N CYS A 134 9.14 12.53 10.00
CA CYS A 134 7.68 12.61 9.99
C CYS A 134 7.15 13.95 10.49
N HIS A 135 7.73 14.48 11.54
CA HIS A 135 7.35 15.80 12.05
C HIS A 135 7.65 16.90 11.01
N ARG A 136 8.85 16.89 10.42
CA ARG A 136 9.24 17.88 9.39
C ARG A 136 8.36 17.82 8.14
N LEU A 137 8.02 16.62 7.68
CA LEU A 137 7.22 16.40 6.47
C LEU A 137 5.71 16.35 6.76
N GLN A 138 5.30 16.50 8.02
CA GLN A 138 3.90 16.40 8.46
C GLN A 138 3.24 15.05 8.08
N ILE A 139 4.02 13.97 8.07
CA ILE A 139 3.54 12.59 7.90
C ILE A 139 2.99 12.09 9.24
N ILE A 140 1.94 12.74 9.68
CA ILE A 140 1.30 12.50 10.98
C ILE A 140 -0.22 12.39 10.79
N ASP A 141 -0.84 11.56 11.59
CA ASP A 141 -2.29 11.53 11.68
C ASP A 141 -2.83 12.86 12.24
N GLN A 142 -3.77 13.46 11.56
CA GLN A 142 -4.28 14.80 11.90
C GLN A 142 -5.03 14.82 13.25
N ARG A 143 -5.64 13.71 13.65
CA ARG A 143 -6.44 13.61 14.88
C ARG A 143 -5.61 13.17 16.07
N SER A 144 -4.90 12.03 15.93
CA SER A 144 -4.11 11.43 17.01
C SER A 144 -2.71 12.04 17.15
N ARG A 145 -2.24 12.80 16.15
CA ARG A 145 -0.86 13.32 16.05
C ARG A 145 0.18 12.21 16.02
N ALA A 146 -0.22 10.96 15.79
CA ALA A 146 0.67 9.82 15.68
C ALA A 146 1.48 9.89 14.39
N GLN A 147 2.73 9.43 14.45
CA GLN A 147 3.62 9.37 13.28
C GLN A 147 3.28 8.16 12.41
N LEU A 148 3.08 8.39 11.12
CA LEU A 148 2.59 7.38 10.18
C LEU A 148 3.71 6.59 9.46
N TRP A 149 4.99 6.85 9.75
CA TRP A 149 6.08 6.20 9.01
C TRP A 149 6.06 4.67 9.08
N ARG A 150 5.54 4.10 10.17
CA ARG A 150 5.41 2.64 10.29
C ARG A 150 4.44 2.07 9.27
N GLN A 151 3.33 2.74 9.04
CA GLN A 151 2.37 2.37 8.01
C GLN A 151 2.97 2.56 6.60
N GLU A 152 3.74 3.62 6.38
CA GLU A 152 4.42 3.82 5.10
C GLU A 152 5.48 2.74 4.83
N VAL A 153 6.26 2.33 5.84
CA VAL A 153 7.19 1.20 5.74
C VAL A 153 6.44 -0.09 5.40
N LYS A 154 5.28 -0.34 6.03
CA LYS A 154 4.45 -1.50 5.70
C LYS A 154 4.00 -1.47 4.24
N LYS A 155 3.50 -0.36 3.74
CA LYS A 155 3.09 -0.23 2.33
C LYS A 155 4.24 -0.52 1.37
N ILE A 156 5.45 -0.02 1.67
CA ILE A 156 6.65 -0.31 0.87
C ILE A 156 6.99 -1.81 0.92
N ALA A 157 6.94 -2.42 2.09
CA ALA A 157 7.22 -3.84 2.25
C ALA A 157 6.20 -4.72 1.51
N ASP A 158 4.92 -4.39 1.59
CA ASP A 158 3.85 -5.10 0.88
C ASP A 158 4.00 -4.96 -0.65
N ALA A 159 4.31 -3.76 -1.14
CA ALA A 159 4.57 -3.52 -2.56
C ALA A 159 5.82 -4.29 -3.05
N ALA A 160 6.88 -4.31 -2.25
CA ALA A 160 8.10 -5.04 -2.56
C ALA A 160 7.85 -6.55 -2.66
N ARG A 161 7.12 -7.11 -1.71
CA ARG A 161 6.73 -8.54 -1.72
C ARG A 161 5.85 -8.88 -2.91
N ALA A 162 4.86 -8.03 -3.22
CA ALA A 162 3.96 -8.22 -4.36
C ALA A 162 4.71 -8.20 -5.72
N ASN A 163 5.83 -7.49 -5.80
CA ASN A 163 6.66 -7.37 -7.00
C ASN A 163 7.96 -8.17 -6.94
N ASN A 164 8.11 -9.07 -5.97
CA ASN A 164 9.28 -9.92 -5.78
C ASN A 164 10.61 -9.13 -5.75
N GLN A 165 10.60 -7.95 -5.09
CA GLN A 165 11.76 -7.09 -4.95
C GLN A 165 12.63 -7.53 -3.77
N SER A 166 13.94 -7.63 -3.99
CA SER A 166 14.90 -7.91 -2.93
C SER A 166 15.16 -6.66 -2.06
N PRO A 167 15.75 -6.80 -0.86
CA PRO A 167 16.18 -5.65 -0.05
C PRO A 167 17.16 -4.72 -0.76
N ASP A 168 17.99 -5.25 -1.68
CA ASP A 168 18.93 -4.45 -2.46
C ASP A 168 18.24 -3.66 -3.56
N ASP A 169 17.24 -4.26 -4.23
CA ASP A 169 16.38 -3.54 -5.18
C ASP A 169 15.67 -2.36 -4.50
N ILE A 170 15.10 -2.58 -3.30
CA ILE A 170 14.43 -1.52 -2.53
C ILE A 170 15.41 -0.37 -2.23
N ARG A 171 16.66 -0.69 -1.84
CA ARG A 171 17.70 0.31 -1.56
C ARG A 171 18.02 1.14 -2.80
N GLN A 172 18.21 0.47 -3.95
CA GLN A 172 18.51 1.13 -5.22
C GLN A 172 17.34 1.99 -5.70
N LEU A 173 16.12 1.47 -5.66
CA LEU A 173 14.91 2.20 -6.01
C LEU A 173 14.69 3.41 -5.10
N GLY A 174 14.91 3.26 -3.79
CA GLY A 174 14.82 4.36 -2.83
C GLY A 174 15.81 5.48 -3.14
N LYS A 175 17.07 5.13 -3.44
CA LYS A 175 18.09 6.10 -3.83
C LYS A 175 17.75 6.78 -5.16
N ALA A 176 17.42 6.01 -6.19
CA ALA A 176 17.05 6.55 -7.50
C ALA A 176 15.83 7.48 -7.43
N SER A 177 14.84 7.12 -6.62
CA SER A 177 13.64 7.94 -6.39
C SER A 177 13.99 9.26 -5.69
N ALA A 178 14.86 9.21 -4.67
CA ALA A 178 15.33 10.40 -3.97
C ALA A 178 16.14 11.31 -4.89
N ASP A 179 17.06 10.76 -5.67
CA ASP A 179 17.90 11.49 -6.61
C ASP A 179 17.05 12.15 -7.71
N ALA A 180 16.06 11.42 -8.25
CA ALA A 180 15.12 11.94 -9.24
C ALA A 180 14.27 13.09 -8.67
N LEU A 181 13.78 12.96 -7.45
CA LEU A 181 13.05 14.03 -6.78
C LEU A 181 13.93 15.26 -6.54
N LEU A 182 15.14 15.06 -6.02
CA LEU A 182 16.08 16.15 -5.72
C LEU A 182 16.53 16.89 -6.98
N ALA A 183 16.55 16.24 -8.14
CA ALA A 183 16.88 16.88 -9.43
C ALA A 183 15.91 18.01 -9.80
N HIS A 184 14.69 18.03 -9.28
CA HIS A 184 13.72 19.09 -9.48
C HIS A 184 13.90 20.30 -8.54
N PHE A 185 14.77 20.17 -7.53
CA PHE A 185 15.05 21.24 -6.59
C PHE A 185 16.33 21.99 -6.96
N PRO A 186 16.45 23.26 -6.61
CA PRO A 186 17.70 23.99 -6.77
C PRO A 186 18.81 23.32 -5.95
N LYS A 187 20.06 23.49 -6.39
CA LYS A 187 21.22 22.98 -5.67
C LYS A 187 21.19 23.44 -4.22
N ALA A 188 21.61 22.55 -3.31
CA ALA A 188 21.69 22.87 -1.89
C ALA A 188 22.52 24.13 -1.68
N SER A 189 21.99 25.08 -0.95
CA SER A 189 22.71 26.29 -0.54
C SER A 189 23.57 26.00 0.67
N SER A 190 24.79 26.56 0.71
CA SER A 190 25.60 26.57 1.94
C SER A 190 25.08 27.57 2.98
N ARG A 191 24.07 28.36 2.63
CA ARG A 191 23.47 29.34 3.54
C ARG A 191 22.52 28.65 4.51
N ASP A 192 22.59 29.02 5.77
CA ASP A 192 21.61 28.62 6.78
C ASP A 192 20.29 29.41 6.50
N LEU A 193 19.39 28.76 5.76
CA LEU A 193 18.12 29.38 5.36
C LEU A 193 17.21 29.62 6.57
N ASP A 194 17.23 28.74 7.56
CA ASP A 194 16.43 28.91 8.77
C ASP A 194 16.87 30.15 9.56
N ARG A 195 18.17 30.38 9.65
CA ARG A 195 18.73 31.57 10.29
C ARG A 195 18.41 32.85 9.49
N LEU A 196 18.50 32.79 8.19
CA LEU A 196 18.13 33.92 7.33
C LEU A 196 16.64 34.28 7.49
N LEU A 197 15.77 33.27 7.54
CA LEU A 197 14.35 33.48 7.76
C LEU A 197 14.08 34.03 9.15
N LEU A 198 14.74 33.50 10.17
CA LEU A 198 14.61 33.99 11.54
C LEU A 198 14.93 35.49 11.63
N ASN A 199 16.08 35.90 11.09
CA ASN A 199 16.49 37.33 11.06
C ASN A 199 15.47 38.19 10.29
N ALA A 200 14.93 37.69 9.15
CA ALA A 200 13.93 38.42 8.40
C ALA A 200 12.60 38.56 9.15
N ILE A 201 12.20 37.53 9.90
CA ILE A 201 10.99 37.57 10.74
C ILE A 201 11.17 38.56 11.90
N GLU A 202 12.31 38.53 12.57
CA GLU A 202 12.61 39.47 13.65
C GLU A 202 12.56 40.91 13.17
N HIS A 203 13.20 41.20 12.05
CA HIS A 203 13.15 42.53 11.45
C HIS A 203 11.73 42.96 11.01
N ALA A 204 10.94 41.99 10.49
CA ALA A 204 9.55 42.27 10.13
C ALA A 204 8.67 42.59 11.35
N ILE A 205 8.87 41.86 12.46
CA ILE A 205 8.13 42.12 13.73
C ILE A 205 8.49 43.48 14.30
N GLU A 206 9.77 43.87 14.29
CA GLU A 206 10.23 45.19 14.76
C GLU A 206 9.69 46.34 13.89
N GLY A 207 9.50 46.09 12.61
CA GLY A 207 8.98 47.11 11.65
C GLY A 207 7.47 47.28 11.65
N ILE A 208 6.70 46.40 12.29
CA ILE A 208 5.23 46.50 12.32
C ILE A 208 4.81 47.26 13.59
N ASP A 209 4.24 48.48 13.37
CA ASP A 209 3.63 49.22 14.43
C ASP A 209 2.16 48.85 14.62
N THR A 210 1.90 48.09 15.68
CA THR A 210 0.54 47.61 16.01
C THR A 210 -0.37 48.73 16.55
N ASP A 211 0.17 49.85 16.89
CA ASP A 211 -0.63 51.04 17.30
C ASP A 211 -1.19 51.78 16.09
N ILE A 212 -0.49 51.67 14.95
CA ILE A 212 -0.92 52.27 13.68
C ILE A 212 -1.83 51.33 12.88
N ASP A 213 -1.46 50.03 12.78
CA ASP A 213 -2.24 49.03 12.01
C ASP A 213 -2.78 47.93 12.92
N ARG A 214 -4.05 48.03 13.28
CA ARG A 214 -4.81 47.06 14.07
C ARG A 214 -5.76 46.19 13.25
N THR A 215 -5.55 46.09 11.95
CA THR A 215 -6.39 45.25 11.10
C THR A 215 -6.24 43.78 11.48
N ASN A 216 -7.33 43.00 11.32
CA ASN A 216 -7.29 41.55 11.59
C ASN A 216 -6.23 40.85 10.71
N VAL A 217 -6.00 41.35 9.50
CA VAL A 217 -4.99 40.80 8.58
C VAL A 217 -3.58 40.94 9.17
N THR A 218 -3.26 42.12 9.72
CA THR A 218 -1.96 42.37 10.35
C THR A 218 -1.78 41.53 11.63
N LEU A 219 -2.82 41.45 12.46
CA LEU A 219 -2.78 40.63 13.68
C LEU A 219 -2.60 39.13 13.36
N GLU A 220 -3.30 38.61 12.36
CA GLU A 220 -3.13 37.23 11.89
C GLU A 220 -1.72 36.98 11.33
N TYR A 221 -1.17 37.94 10.59
CA TYR A 221 0.19 37.85 10.06
C TYR A 221 1.22 37.82 11.19
N ILE A 222 1.13 38.71 12.16
CA ILE A 222 2.01 38.76 13.34
C ILE A 222 1.92 37.44 14.11
N SER A 223 0.71 36.92 14.33
CA SER A 223 0.51 35.63 15.00
C SER A 223 1.20 34.48 14.24
N LEU A 224 1.07 34.45 12.90
CA LEU A 224 1.71 33.45 12.04
C LEU A 224 3.25 33.53 12.16
N ILE A 225 3.84 34.71 11.91
CA ILE A 225 5.31 34.87 11.92
C ILE A 225 5.91 34.63 13.30
N THR A 226 5.19 34.99 14.38
CA THR A 226 5.61 34.73 15.77
C THR A 226 5.60 33.22 16.04
N GLY A 227 4.60 32.48 15.56
CA GLY A 227 4.56 31.02 15.66
C GLY A 227 5.74 30.37 14.94
N ILE A 228 6.02 30.78 13.70
CA ILE A 228 7.15 30.30 12.90
C ILE A 228 8.48 30.63 13.59
N ARG A 229 8.64 31.84 14.11
CA ARG A 229 9.83 32.25 14.89
C ARG A 229 10.10 31.30 16.05
N ALA A 230 9.06 30.97 16.83
CA ALA A 230 9.18 30.04 17.94
C ALA A 230 9.56 28.62 17.48
N GLY A 231 9.10 28.19 16.32
CA GLY A 231 9.50 26.94 15.67
C GLY A 231 10.96 26.93 15.25
N LEU A 232 11.43 28.01 14.62
CA LEU A 232 12.82 28.17 14.17
C LEU A 232 13.81 28.15 15.33
N TYR A 233 13.55 28.85 16.43
CA TYR A 233 14.38 28.79 17.62
C TYR A 233 14.52 27.38 18.22
N LYS A 234 13.47 26.55 18.08
CA LYS A 234 13.47 25.16 18.55
C LYS A 234 13.96 24.19 17.48
N GLN A 235 14.43 24.65 16.33
CA GLN A 235 14.77 23.83 15.15
C GLN A 235 13.63 22.88 14.74
N ARG A 236 12.39 23.34 14.86
CA ARG A 236 11.16 22.55 14.59
C ARG A 236 10.28 23.18 13.50
N ALA A 237 10.81 24.13 12.72
CA ALA A 237 10.06 24.70 11.60
C ALA A 237 9.74 23.61 10.58
N THR A 238 8.50 23.60 10.09
CA THR A 238 7.98 22.57 9.18
C THR A 238 7.80 23.13 7.77
N TRP A 239 7.81 22.26 6.76
CA TRP A 239 7.52 22.64 5.38
C TRP A 239 6.17 23.35 5.18
N PRO A 240 5.07 22.94 5.82
CA PRO A 240 3.81 23.67 5.74
C PRO A 240 3.89 25.12 6.25
N GLU A 241 4.69 25.37 7.29
CA GLU A 241 4.90 26.74 7.80
C GLU A 241 5.66 27.60 6.79
N TRP A 242 6.72 27.05 6.15
CA TRP A 242 7.43 27.70 5.06
C TRP A 242 6.52 28.00 3.87
N ILE A 243 5.72 27.01 3.42
CA ILE A 243 4.78 27.18 2.32
C ILE A 243 3.68 28.17 2.70
N GLY A 244 3.17 28.10 3.93
CA GLY A 244 2.17 29.04 4.43
C GLY A 244 2.64 30.46 4.39
N LEU A 245 3.88 30.71 4.82
CA LEU A 245 4.50 32.04 4.78
C LEU A 245 4.72 32.53 3.34
N SER A 246 5.20 31.67 2.43
CA SER A 246 5.46 32.03 1.04
C SER A 246 4.20 32.44 0.25
N LYS A 247 3.03 31.98 0.70
CA LYS A 247 1.73 32.28 0.08
C LYS A 247 1.04 33.52 0.67
N LYS A 248 1.54 34.04 1.80
CA LYS A 248 1.00 35.26 2.41
C LYS A 248 1.59 36.47 1.71
N VAL A 249 0.77 37.09 0.88
CA VAL A 249 1.09 38.39 0.28
C VAL A 249 0.41 39.45 1.13
N PRO A 250 1.12 40.49 1.60
CA PRO A 250 0.49 41.63 2.26
C PRO A 250 -0.60 42.19 1.36
N GLY A 251 -1.81 42.29 1.87
CA GLY A 251 -2.92 42.83 1.10
C GLY A 251 -2.65 44.30 0.77
N ALA A 252 -3.04 44.75 -0.44
CA ALA A 252 -2.89 46.13 -0.89
C ALA A 252 -3.69 47.18 -0.06
N LYS A 253 -4.30 46.77 1.04
CA LYS A 253 -5.05 47.63 1.98
C LYS A 253 -4.39 47.75 3.36
N SER A 254 -3.25 47.08 3.61
CA SER A 254 -2.42 47.42 4.77
C SER A 254 -1.66 48.71 4.42
N LYS A 255 -2.13 49.80 4.95
CA LYS A 255 -1.38 51.07 4.87
C LYS A 255 -0.24 51.06 5.87
#